data_9ebddb77a4790bc3d03ebc069aecb665
#
_entry.id   9ebddb77a4790bc3d03ebc069aecb665
#
_cell.length_a   1.000
_cell.length_b   1.000
_cell.length_c   1.000
_cell.angle_alpha   90.00
_cell.angle_beta   90.00
_cell.angle_gamma   90.00
#
_symmetry.space_group_name_H-M   'P 1'
#
loop_
_entity.id
_entity.type
_entity.pdbx_description
1 polymer ?
#
loop_
_entity_poly.entity_id
_entity_poly.type
_entity_poly.pdbx_seq_one_letter_code
_entity_poly.pdbx_strand_id
1 'polypeptide(L)'
;MPVELGIWNFGGDGSIQPVEYSSMESEEKLERALVTRLDVLDPSLMLLGSQVTTDYGKIIDLLAIDAEGDLHVIELKRDRTPRQVVAQLLDYATWVQNLTYADVKYIYEQKYDQIFESAFDEQFGDGPPDEVNDNHRLTVVAAELDNSTERIIDYLSENYGVPINAVFFRYFLHGDDEFLIRSWLIDPHRAEERTQKKTSQKKESWNGRDYYVSFGEERSRNWDDARRYGFVSAGQGRWYSRTLQSLSPGDRIFVNIPKTGYVGVAEVTDEVVPITEFTVHVDGQTINILDAPLSAPAMDADVGDEDKQEYLVRVDWLATRKRENAVWEKGMFANQNTVCRLRNQFTIDTLTKRFGLQD
;
A
#
# COMPACT_ATOMS: atom_id res chain seq x y z
N MET A 1 -25.90 -1.03 -21.71
CA MET A 1 -26.58 0.20 -22.16
C MET A 1 -26.55 1.20 -21.00
N PRO A 2 -26.05 2.41 -21.22
CA PRO A 2 -26.11 3.42 -20.18
C PRO A 2 -27.58 3.64 -19.79
N VAL A 3 -27.84 3.61 -18.48
CA VAL A 3 -29.17 3.91 -17.95
C VAL A 3 -29.53 5.33 -18.37
N GLU A 4 -30.70 5.54 -18.96
CA GLU A 4 -31.22 6.87 -19.23
C GLU A 4 -31.48 7.58 -17.89
N LEU A 5 -30.78 8.68 -17.66
CA LEU A 5 -30.90 9.47 -16.43
C LEU A 5 -31.62 10.78 -16.76
N GLY A 6 -32.73 11.02 -16.12
CA GLY A 6 -33.42 12.33 -16.12
C GLY A 6 -33.27 13.00 -14.77
N ILE A 7 -32.99 14.28 -14.78
CA ILE A 7 -32.91 15.12 -13.57
C ILE A 7 -33.93 16.23 -13.69
N TRP A 8 -34.64 16.50 -12.62
CA TRP A 8 -35.59 17.60 -12.52
C TRP A 8 -35.33 18.43 -11.26
N ASN A 9 -35.34 19.73 -11.40
CA ASN A 9 -35.31 20.64 -10.28
C ASN A 9 -36.73 20.93 -9.80
N PHE A 10 -36.98 20.82 -8.49
CA PHE A 10 -38.22 21.21 -7.84
C PHE A 10 -38.10 22.64 -7.33
N GLY A 11 -38.78 23.58 -7.97
CA GLY A 11 -38.88 24.94 -7.50
C GLY A 11 -39.70 25.06 -6.20
N GLY A 12 -39.37 26.03 -5.35
CA GLY A 12 -40.10 26.30 -4.10
C GLY A 12 -41.58 26.67 -4.29
N ASP A 13 -41.98 27.01 -5.51
CA ASP A 13 -43.37 27.28 -5.95
C ASP A 13 -44.12 25.98 -6.43
N GLY A 14 -43.47 24.81 -6.34
CA GLY A 14 -44.00 23.54 -6.81
C GLY A 14 -43.80 23.30 -8.30
N SER A 15 -43.09 24.16 -9.03
CA SER A 15 -42.72 23.91 -10.42
C SER A 15 -41.69 22.77 -10.56
N ILE A 16 -41.78 22.03 -11.65
CA ILE A 16 -40.79 20.99 -11.98
C ILE A 16 -40.17 21.37 -13.33
N GLN A 17 -38.84 21.57 -13.32
CA GLN A 17 -38.09 21.93 -14.52
C GLN A 17 -37.01 20.88 -14.81
N PRO A 18 -36.85 20.41 -16.07
CA PRO A 18 -35.77 19.51 -16.41
C PRO A 18 -34.42 20.24 -16.26
N VAL A 19 -33.42 19.50 -15.74
CA VAL A 19 -32.03 19.95 -15.74
C VAL A 19 -31.40 19.47 -17.03
N GLU A 20 -30.81 20.37 -17.79
CA GLU A 20 -30.30 20.05 -19.12
C GLU A 20 -28.97 19.30 -19.06
N TYR A 21 -28.86 18.24 -19.85
CA TYR A 21 -27.58 17.57 -20.07
C TYR A 21 -26.64 18.50 -20.84
N SER A 22 -25.40 18.61 -20.39
CA SER A 22 -24.36 19.36 -21.03
C SER A 22 -23.07 18.55 -21.14
N SER A 23 -22.20 18.91 -22.04
CA SER A 23 -20.85 18.34 -22.10
C SER A 23 -19.93 19.11 -21.17
N MET A 24 -19.05 18.42 -20.48
CA MET A 24 -17.98 19.05 -19.69
C MET A 24 -17.06 19.86 -20.64
N GLU A 25 -16.57 20.99 -20.17
CA GLU A 25 -15.74 21.89 -20.99
C GLU A 25 -14.47 21.22 -21.51
N SER A 26 -13.78 20.45 -20.65
CA SER A 26 -12.55 19.76 -21.03
C SER A 26 -12.28 18.53 -20.14
N GLU A 27 -11.41 17.66 -20.61
CA GLU A 27 -10.88 16.49 -19.86
C GLU A 27 -10.08 16.97 -18.63
N GLU A 28 -9.33 18.07 -18.77
CA GLU A 28 -8.55 18.65 -17.68
C GLU A 28 -9.44 19.19 -16.54
N LYS A 29 -10.69 19.63 -16.83
CA LYS A 29 -11.63 20.04 -15.78
C LYS A 29 -12.03 18.83 -14.92
N LEU A 30 -12.30 17.70 -15.55
CA LEU A 30 -12.61 16.45 -14.86
C LEU A 30 -11.41 15.92 -14.09
N GLU A 31 -10.23 15.89 -14.73
CA GLU A 31 -8.98 15.48 -14.08
C GLU A 31 -8.70 16.30 -12.81
N ARG A 32 -8.74 17.62 -12.91
CA ARG A 32 -8.53 18.51 -11.75
C ARG A 32 -9.55 18.26 -10.64
N ALA A 33 -10.80 18.03 -10.99
CA ALA A 33 -11.85 17.71 -10.00
C ALA A 33 -11.54 16.40 -9.27
N LEU A 34 -11.16 15.35 -9.99
CA LEU A 34 -10.83 14.04 -9.42
C LEU A 34 -9.49 14.03 -8.68
N VAL A 35 -8.48 14.79 -9.12
CA VAL A 35 -7.22 14.98 -8.38
C VAL A 35 -7.48 15.64 -7.02
N THR A 36 -8.41 16.59 -6.97
CA THR A 36 -8.77 17.30 -5.72
C THR A 36 -9.70 16.47 -4.83
N ARG A 37 -10.62 15.71 -5.42
CA ARG A 37 -11.68 14.98 -4.76
C ARG A 37 -11.87 13.61 -5.42
N LEU A 38 -10.91 12.70 -5.19
CA LEU A 38 -10.99 11.34 -5.72
C LEU A 38 -12.17 10.56 -5.16
N ASP A 39 -12.62 10.91 -3.96
CA ASP A 39 -13.81 10.36 -3.31
C ASP A 39 -15.11 10.53 -4.14
N VAL A 40 -15.15 11.50 -5.05
CA VAL A 40 -16.24 11.62 -6.03
C VAL A 40 -16.27 10.44 -7.00
N LEU A 41 -15.11 9.88 -7.34
CA LEU A 41 -15.00 8.65 -8.12
C LEU A 41 -15.24 7.43 -7.21
N ASP A 42 -14.46 7.30 -6.15
CA ASP A 42 -14.56 6.23 -5.18
C ASP A 42 -13.96 6.66 -3.83
N PRO A 43 -14.76 6.70 -2.74
CA PRO A 43 -14.28 7.13 -1.43
C PRO A 43 -13.29 6.16 -0.77
N SER A 44 -13.16 4.94 -1.30
CA SER A 44 -12.21 3.93 -0.81
C SER A 44 -10.81 4.09 -1.39
N LEU A 45 -10.54 5.12 -2.20
CA LEU A 45 -9.27 5.30 -2.89
C LEU A 45 -8.45 6.46 -2.32
N MET A 46 -7.13 6.27 -2.31
CA MET A 46 -6.11 7.31 -2.11
C MET A 46 -5.36 7.54 -3.42
N LEU A 47 -5.22 8.80 -3.83
CA LEU A 47 -4.47 9.15 -5.04
C LEU A 47 -2.96 9.02 -4.81
N LEU A 48 -2.29 8.18 -5.59
CA LEU A 48 -0.83 8.07 -5.61
C LEU A 48 -0.18 9.11 -6.52
N GLY A 49 -0.83 9.42 -7.63
CA GLY A 49 -0.33 10.43 -8.56
C GLY A 49 -1.25 10.67 -9.76
N SER A 50 -1.11 11.83 -10.37
CA SER A 50 -1.73 12.18 -11.66
C SER A 50 -0.64 12.34 -12.72
N GLN A 51 -0.95 11.99 -13.97
CA GLN A 51 -0.03 12.02 -15.11
C GLN A 51 1.26 11.22 -14.85
N VAL A 52 1.08 9.98 -14.35
CA VAL A 52 2.18 9.09 -13.96
C VAL A 52 2.83 8.49 -15.21
N THR A 53 4.11 8.78 -15.42
CA THR A 53 4.86 8.25 -16.57
C THR A 53 5.32 6.82 -16.31
N THR A 54 4.97 5.90 -17.21
CA THR A 54 5.44 4.51 -17.18
C THR A 54 6.84 4.38 -17.80
N ASP A 55 7.56 3.29 -17.49
CA ASP A 55 8.87 2.98 -18.10
C ASP A 55 8.80 2.81 -19.63
N TYR A 56 7.60 2.62 -20.17
CA TYR A 56 7.36 2.52 -21.61
C TYR A 56 7.10 3.89 -22.28
N GLY A 57 7.23 4.99 -21.52
CA GLY A 57 7.01 6.35 -22.00
C GLY A 57 5.53 6.69 -22.26
N LYS A 58 4.61 5.96 -21.63
CA LYS A 58 3.18 6.26 -21.62
C LYS A 58 2.82 6.98 -20.33
N ILE A 59 1.67 7.64 -20.33
CA ILE A 59 1.21 8.45 -19.21
C ILE A 59 -0.16 7.90 -18.74
N ILE A 60 -0.25 7.55 -17.47
CA ILE A 60 -1.49 7.16 -16.78
C ILE A 60 -2.11 8.42 -16.21
N ASP A 61 -3.38 8.71 -16.51
CA ASP A 61 -4.03 9.92 -16.03
C ASP A 61 -4.08 9.98 -14.50
N LEU A 62 -4.60 8.94 -13.84
CA LEU A 62 -4.59 8.84 -12.38
C LEU A 62 -4.17 7.42 -11.96
N LEU A 63 -3.27 7.34 -10.99
CA LEU A 63 -2.93 6.10 -10.29
C LEU A 63 -3.33 6.25 -8.83
N ALA A 64 -4.10 5.29 -8.30
CA ALA A 64 -4.59 5.30 -6.93
C ALA A 64 -4.35 3.95 -6.26
N ILE A 65 -4.59 3.89 -4.93
CA ILE A 65 -4.47 2.69 -4.10
C ILE A 65 -5.69 2.62 -3.18
N ASP A 66 -6.15 1.41 -2.86
CA ASP A 66 -7.17 1.17 -1.83
C ASP A 66 -6.55 0.70 -0.50
N ALA A 67 -7.40 0.48 0.51
CA ALA A 67 -6.97 0.05 1.85
C ALA A 67 -6.32 -1.35 1.85
N GLU A 68 -6.65 -2.21 0.90
CA GLU A 68 -6.08 -3.54 0.71
C GLU A 68 -4.72 -3.50 0.03
N GLY A 69 -4.29 -2.32 -0.47
CA GLY A 69 -3.05 -2.12 -1.21
C GLY A 69 -3.13 -2.46 -2.69
N ASP A 70 -4.33 -2.72 -3.22
CA ASP A 70 -4.55 -2.93 -4.65
C ASP A 70 -4.44 -1.61 -5.42
N LEU A 71 -3.78 -1.64 -6.59
CA LEU A 71 -3.59 -0.44 -7.41
C LEU A 71 -4.74 -0.22 -8.39
N HIS A 72 -5.14 1.03 -8.55
CA HIS A 72 -6.19 1.46 -9.45
C HIS A 72 -5.63 2.34 -10.55
N VAL A 73 -5.70 1.86 -11.79
CA VAL A 73 -5.33 2.59 -13.01
C VAL A 73 -6.59 3.22 -13.57
N ILE A 74 -6.62 4.53 -13.65
CA ILE A 74 -7.78 5.30 -14.06
C ILE A 74 -7.41 6.13 -15.30
N GLU A 75 -8.12 5.90 -16.38
CA GLU A 75 -7.98 6.62 -17.65
C GLU A 75 -9.21 7.49 -17.87
N LEU A 76 -8.98 8.77 -18.13
CA LEU A 76 -10.03 9.78 -18.32
C LEU A 76 -10.27 10.04 -19.79
N LYS A 77 -11.53 10.15 -20.17
CA LYS A 77 -11.95 10.56 -21.52
C LYS A 77 -13.16 11.47 -21.43
N ARG A 78 -13.05 12.66 -22.02
CA ARG A 78 -14.13 13.64 -22.01
C ARG A 78 -15.36 13.19 -22.81
N ASP A 79 -15.10 12.70 -24.01
CA ASP A 79 -16.12 12.42 -25.00
C ASP A 79 -16.43 10.92 -25.09
N ARG A 80 -17.24 10.56 -26.10
CA ARG A 80 -17.52 9.17 -26.42
C ARG A 80 -16.25 8.40 -26.76
N THR A 81 -15.93 7.42 -25.93
CA THR A 81 -14.64 6.75 -25.91
C THR A 81 -14.62 5.51 -26.77
N PRO A 82 -13.72 5.41 -27.72
CA PRO A 82 -13.57 4.26 -28.60
C PRO A 82 -12.82 3.10 -27.90
N ARG A 83 -12.94 1.89 -28.48
CA ARG A 83 -12.35 0.64 -27.97
C ARG A 83 -10.83 0.68 -27.70
N GLN A 84 -10.10 1.64 -28.27
CA GLN A 84 -8.67 1.79 -28.04
C GLN A 84 -8.31 2.06 -26.59
N VAL A 85 -9.20 2.64 -25.79
CA VAL A 85 -8.98 2.87 -24.35
C VAL A 85 -8.77 1.56 -23.59
N VAL A 86 -9.45 0.49 -23.99
CA VAL A 86 -9.26 -0.84 -23.36
C VAL A 86 -7.85 -1.35 -23.61
N ALA A 87 -7.33 -1.23 -24.84
CA ALA A 87 -5.96 -1.62 -25.14
C ALA A 87 -4.95 -0.77 -24.37
N GLN A 88 -5.22 0.52 -24.19
CA GLN A 88 -4.39 1.44 -23.41
C GLN A 88 -4.33 1.02 -21.94
N LEU A 89 -5.46 0.73 -21.31
CA LEU A 89 -5.51 0.24 -19.92
C LEU A 89 -4.80 -1.10 -19.76
N LEU A 90 -4.96 -2.03 -20.71
CA LEU A 90 -4.24 -3.31 -20.66
C LEU A 90 -2.72 -3.13 -20.82
N ASP A 91 -2.27 -2.15 -21.63
CA ASP A 91 -0.85 -1.81 -21.72
C ASP A 91 -0.33 -1.26 -20.37
N TYR A 92 -1.05 -0.36 -19.74
CA TYR A 92 -0.72 0.13 -18.39
C TYR A 92 -0.67 -1.00 -17.34
N ALA A 93 -1.62 -1.95 -17.40
CA ALA A 93 -1.64 -3.09 -16.50
C ALA A 93 -0.35 -3.91 -16.57
N THR A 94 0.28 -4.02 -17.76
CA THR A 94 1.56 -4.75 -17.93
C THR A 94 2.73 -4.09 -17.21
N TRP A 95 2.67 -2.79 -16.97
CA TRP A 95 3.64 -2.05 -16.18
C TRP A 95 3.28 -2.09 -14.69
N VAL A 96 2.03 -1.74 -14.36
CA VAL A 96 1.54 -1.64 -12.99
C VAL A 96 1.72 -2.96 -12.23
N GLN A 97 1.45 -4.12 -12.85
CA GLN A 97 1.60 -5.44 -12.20
C GLN A 97 3.00 -5.72 -11.63
N ASN A 98 4.02 -4.98 -12.07
CA ASN A 98 5.39 -5.16 -11.61
C ASN A 98 5.82 -4.13 -10.55
N LEU A 99 4.96 -3.16 -10.21
CA LEU A 99 5.26 -2.16 -9.21
C LEU A 99 5.36 -2.80 -7.83
N THR A 100 6.47 -2.56 -7.18
CA THR A 100 6.73 -2.98 -5.81
C THR A 100 6.25 -1.92 -4.82
N TYR A 101 6.23 -2.25 -3.54
CA TYR A 101 5.99 -1.28 -2.46
C TYR A 101 6.91 -0.04 -2.57
N ALA A 102 8.20 -0.26 -2.88
CA ALA A 102 9.16 0.82 -3.04
C ALA A 102 8.82 1.75 -4.21
N ASP A 103 8.32 1.17 -5.32
CA ASP A 103 7.92 1.96 -6.49
C ASP A 103 6.67 2.79 -6.19
N VAL A 104 5.67 2.20 -5.52
CA VAL A 104 4.43 2.88 -5.10
C VAL A 104 4.76 4.04 -4.17
N LYS A 105 5.57 3.79 -3.14
CA LYS A 105 6.07 4.82 -2.22
C LYS A 105 6.80 5.93 -2.96
N TYR A 106 7.73 5.58 -3.86
CA TYR A 106 8.49 6.54 -4.65
C TYR A 106 7.57 7.41 -5.52
N ILE A 107 6.60 6.82 -6.23
CA ILE A 107 5.62 7.56 -7.05
C ILE A 107 4.88 8.59 -6.20
N TYR A 108 4.40 8.20 -5.03
CA TYR A 108 3.68 9.08 -4.13
C TYR A 108 4.57 10.23 -3.61
N GLU A 109 5.73 9.90 -3.05
CA GLU A 109 6.64 10.87 -2.41
C GLU A 109 7.30 11.83 -3.42
N GLN A 110 7.40 11.45 -4.70
CA GLN A 110 7.81 12.37 -5.76
C GLN A 110 6.73 13.38 -6.14
N LYS A 111 5.46 13.06 -5.91
CA LYS A 111 4.32 13.92 -6.24
C LYS A 111 3.92 14.82 -5.07
N TYR A 112 4.02 14.30 -3.86
CA TYR A 112 3.57 14.96 -2.64
C TYR A 112 4.74 15.09 -1.66
N ASP A 113 4.84 16.25 -1.01
CA ASP A 113 5.84 16.47 0.06
C ASP A 113 5.32 15.87 1.40
N GLN A 114 5.05 14.57 1.37
CA GLN A 114 4.47 13.82 2.48
C GLN A 114 4.93 12.36 2.43
N ILE A 115 5.16 11.75 3.59
CA ILE A 115 5.52 10.33 3.71
C ILE A 115 4.31 9.48 3.35
N PHE A 116 4.49 8.52 2.43
CA PHE A 116 3.43 7.65 1.92
C PHE A 116 2.66 6.93 3.03
N GLU A 117 3.38 6.33 3.97
CA GLU A 117 2.80 5.55 5.06
C GLU A 117 1.94 6.41 6.00
N SER A 118 2.37 7.65 6.25
CA SER A 118 1.60 8.59 7.07
C SER A 118 0.31 9.03 6.38
N ALA A 119 0.39 9.28 5.07
CA ALA A 119 -0.78 9.65 4.28
C ALA A 119 -1.77 8.49 4.15
N PHE A 120 -1.27 7.26 4.01
CA PHE A 120 -2.09 6.07 3.96
C PHE A 120 -2.84 5.84 5.29
N ASP A 121 -2.15 5.98 6.43
CA ASP A 121 -2.76 5.90 7.77
C ASP A 121 -3.80 7.02 8.00
N GLU A 122 -3.54 8.24 7.55
CA GLU A 122 -4.50 9.34 7.61
C GLU A 122 -5.76 9.06 6.79
N GLN A 123 -5.60 8.46 5.61
CA GLN A 123 -6.72 8.17 4.70
C GLN A 123 -7.55 6.98 5.17
N PHE A 124 -6.94 5.90 5.64
CA PHE A 124 -7.61 4.63 5.92
C PHE A 124 -7.71 4.26 7.40
N GLY A 125 -7.04 5.00 8.28
CA GLY A 125 -7.04 4.74 9.73
C GLY A 125 -6.16 3.57 10.16
N ASP A 126 -5.38 3.01 9.22
CA ASP A 126 -4.37 1.98 9.46
C ASP A 126 -3.24 2.15 8.43
N GLY A 127 -2.06 1.55 8.71
CA GLY A 127 -0.95 1.64 7.80
C GLY A 127 -1.11 0.77 6.54
N PRO A 128 -0.29 1.03 5.49
CA PRO A 128 -0.34 0.23 4.28
C PRO A 128 -0.05 -1.25 4.58
N PRO A 129 -0.67 -2.18 3.85
CA PRO A 129 -0.42 -3.60 4.01
C PRO A 129 1.04 -3.94 3.69
N ASP A 130 1.51 -5.08 4.24
CA ASP A 130 2.88 -5.58 4.06
C ASP A 130 3.28 -5.77 2.60
N GLU A 131 2.32 -6.15 1.77
CA GLU A 131 2.44 -6.30 0.33
C GLU A 131 1.37 -5.44 -0.33
N VAL A 132 1.78 -4.64 -1.31
CA VAL A 132 0.87 -3.87 -2.16
C VAL A 132 0.84 -4.46 -3.56
N ASN A 133 -0.19 -4.11 -4.33
CA ASN A 133 -0.31 -4.50 -5.72
C ASN A 133 -0.43 -6.02 -5.96
N ASP A 134 -1.05 -6.73 -5.03
CA ASP A 134 -1.42 -8.14 -5.26
C ASP A 134 -2.40 -8.27 -6.43
N ASN A 135 -3.26 -7.28 -6.55
CA ASN A 135 -4.16 -7.08 -7.67
C ASN A 135 -4.10 -5.63 -8.12
N HIS A 136 -4.59 -5.39 -9.33
CA HIS A 136 -4.78 -4.03 -9.83
C HIS A 136 -6.10 -3.94 -10.58
N ARG A 137 -6.73 -2.77 -10.55
CA ARG A 137 -8.03 -2.52 -11.18
C ARG A 137 -7.89 -1.47 -12.27
N LEU A 138 -8.62 -1.67 -13.36
CA LEU A 138 -8.58 -0.82 -14.55
C LEU A 138 -9.92 -0.11 -14.70
N THR A 139 -9.92 1.21 -14.69
CA THR A 139 -11.16 1.99 -14.76
C THR A 139 -11.09 3.01 -15.90
N VAL A 140 -12.04 2.92 -16.82
CA VAL A 140 -12.32 3.99 -17.79
C VAL A 140 -13.28 4.97 -17.15
N VAL A 141 -12.94 6.24 -17.11
CA VAL A 141 -13.86 7.32 -16.75
C VAL A 141 -14.23 8.08 -18.03
N ALA A 142 -15.51 8.12 -18.40
CA ALA A 142 -15.97 8.76 -19.62
C ALA A 142 -17.37 9.36 -19.47
N ALA A 143 -17.76 10.28 -20.36
CA ALA A 143 -19.16 10.70 -20.46
C ALA A 143 -20.03 9.62 -21.13
N GLU A 144 -19.47 8.97 -22.16
CA GLU A 144 -20.09 7.85 -22.90
C GLU A 144 -19.02 6.85 -23.36
N LEU A 145 -19.42 5.60 -23.53
CA LEU A 145 -18.67 4.59 -24.28
C LEU A 145 -19.41 4.23 -25.57
N ASP A 146 -18.66 3.83 -26.60
CA ASP A 146 -19.29 3.19 -27.73
C ASP A 146 -19.75 1.75 -27.34
N ASN A 147 -20.77 1.24 -28.05
CA ASN A 147 -21.35 -0.08 -27.77
C ASN A 147 -20.33 -1.23 -27.91
N SER A 148 -19.24 -1.05 -28.68
CA SER A 148 -18.19 -2.08 -28.77
C SER A 148 -17.30 -2.06 -27.56
N THR A 149 -16.95 -0.90 -27.04
CA THR A 149 -16.16 -0.73 -25.83
C THR A 149 -16.87 -1.33 -24.61
N GLU A 150 -18.18 -1.04 -24.44
CA GLU A 150 -18.99 -1.65 -23.37
C GLU A 150 -18.97 -3.18 -23.45
N ARG A 151 -19.22 -3.74 -24.66
CA ARG A 151 -19.21 -5.21 -24.84
C ARG A 151 -17.85 -5.84 -24.58
N ILE A 152 -16.76 -5.15 -24.93
CA ILE A 152 -15.38 -5.65 -24.69
C ILE A 152 -15.09 -5.65 -23.19
N ILE A 153 -15.42 -4.57 -22.47
CA ILE A 153 -15.24 -4.49 -21.01
C ILE A 153 -16.04 -5.60 -20.32
N ASP A 154 -17.34 -5.74 -20.64
CA ASP A 154 -18.18 -6.77 -20.06
C ASP A 154 -17.66 -8.19 -20.37
N TYR A 155 -17.24 -8.44 -21.62
CA TYR A 155 -16.68 -9.72 -22.04
C TYR A 155 -15.38 -10.07 -21.31
N LEU A 156 -14.45 -9.13 -21.16
CA LEU A 156 -13.19 -9.33 -20.44
C LEU A 156 -13.45 -9.58 -18.95
N SER A 157 -14.31 -8.80 -18.34
CA SER A 157 -14.68 -8.94 -16.94
C SER A 157 -15.41 -10.26 -16.67
N GLU A 158 -16.49 -10.56 -17.41
CA GLU A 158 -17.33 -11.74 -17.17
C GLU A 158 -16.64 -13.06 -17.49
N ASN A 159 -15.97 -13.15 -18.67
CA ASN A 159 -15.45 -14.42 -19.16
C ASN A 159 -14.01 -14.69 -18.76
N TYR A 160 -13.20 -13.65 -18.52
CA TYR A 160 -11.78 -13.79 -18.21
C TYR A 160 -11.41 -13.29 -16.81
N GLY A 161 -12.34 -12.64 -16.09
CA GLY A 161 -12.07 -12.09 -14.77
C GLY A 161 -11.05 -10.94 -14.81
N VAL A 162 -10.88 -10.26 -15.95
CA VAL A 162 -10.06 -9.08 -16.04
C VAL A 162 -10.68 -7.99 -15.16
N PRO A 163 -9.95 -7.39 -14.23
CA PRO A 163 -10.47 -6.40 -13.28
C PRO A 163 -10.65 -5.03 -13.95
N ILE A 164 -11.51 -4.97 -14.96
CA ILE A 164 -11.79 -3.78 -15.77
C ILE A 164 -13.24 -3.36 -15.61
N ASN A 165 -13.47 -2.06 -15.44
CA ASN A 165 -14.80 -1.45 -15.37
C ASN A 165 -14.80 -0.07 -16.03
N ALA A 166 -15.98 0.54 -16.11
CA ALA A 166 -16.13 1.92 -16.55
C ALA A 166 -17.06 2.70 -15.63
N VAL A 167 -16.78 3.98 -15.52
CA VAL A 167 -17.56 4.97 -14.78
C VAL A 167 -17.99 6.06 -15.73
N PHE A 168 -19.26 6.37 -15.71
CA PHE A 168 -19.82 7.47 -16.47
C PHE A 168 -20.00 8.68 -15.58
N PHE A 169 -19.36 9.80 -15.95
CA PHE A 169 -19.63 11.10 -15.37
C PHE A 169 -20.44 11.93 -16.33
N ARG A 170 -21.69 12.17 -15.96
CA ARG A 170 -22.61 13.01 -16.74
C ARG A 170 -22.75 14.36 -16.10
N TYR A 171 -22.57 15.38 -16.90
CA TYR A 171 -22.58 16.77 -16.48
C TYR A 171 -23.90 17.43 -16.86
N PHE A 172 -24.50 18.17 -15.94
CA PHE A 172 -25.78 18.84 -16.09
C PHE A 172 -25.69 20.27 -15.59
N LEU A 173 -26.47 21.15 -16.23
CA LEU A 173 -26.56 22.56 -15.89
C LEU A 173 -27.98 22.97 -15.52
N HIS A 174 -28.13 23.77 -14.49
CA HIS A 174 -29.36 24.44 -14.13
C HIS A 174 -29.07 25.87 -13.67
N GLY A 175 -29.30 26.86 -14.50
CA GLY A 175 -28.84 28.23 -14.26
C GLY A 175 -27.31 28.27 -14.14
N ASP A 176 -26.83 28.76 -13.00
CA ASP A 176 -25.38 28.82 -12.70
C ASP A 176 -24.89 27.59 -11.92
N ASP A 177 -25.78 26.66 -11.57
CA ASP A 177 -25.42 25.44 -10.84
C ASP A 177 -24.98 24.32 -11.77
N GLU A 178 -23.85 23.70 -11.41
CA GLU A 178 -23.25 22.58 -12.11
C GLU A 178 -23.45 21.28 -11.32
N PHE A 179 -23.92 20.22 -11.99
CA PHE A 179 -24.14 18.91 -11.37
C PHE A 179 -23.35 17.85 -12.09
N LEU A 180 -22.68 16.98 -11.31
CA LEU A 180 -21.95 15.82 -11.81
C LEU A 180 -22.61 14.56 -11.26
N ILE A 181 -23.03 13.66 -12.16
CA ILE A 181 -23.66 12.39 -11.79
C ILE A 181 -22.72 11.26 -12.17
N ARG A 182 -22.42 10.41 -11.19
CA ARG A 182 -21.63 9.19 -11.37
C ARG A 182 -22.55 7.96 -11.54
N SER A 183 -22.24 7.12 -12.53
CA SER A 183 -22.82 5.78 -12.65
C SER A 183 -21.79 4.77 -13.15
N TRP A 184 -21.86 3.53 -12.66
CA TRP A 184 -20.95 2.45 -13.06
C TRP A 184 -21.56 1.64 -14.22
N LEU A 185 -20.71 1.14 -15.14
CA LEU A 185 -21.11 0.19 -16.19
C LEU A 185 -21.45 -1.17 -15.57
N ILE A 186 -20.59 -1.65 -14.67
CA ILE A 186 -20.78 -2.86 -13.89
C ILE A 186 -20.79 -2.42 -12.42
N ASP A 187 -21.78 -2.88 -11.66
CA ASP A 187 -21.81 -2.63 -10.21
C ASP A 187 -20.48 -3.05 -9.57
N PRO A 188 -19.83 -2.21 -8.74
CA PRO A 188 -18.50 -2.49 -8.17
C PRO A 188 -18.43 -3.83 -7.44
N HIS A 189 -19.41 -4.18 -6.60
CA HIS A 189 -19.43 -5.46 -5.89
C HIS A 189 -19.48 -6.64 -6.86
N ARG A 190 -20.23 -6.49 -7.94
CA ARG A 190 -20.34 -7.50 -8.99
C ARG A 190 -19.06 -7.64 -9.80
N ALA A 191 -18.35 -6.54 -10.04
CA ALA A 191 -17.04 -6.54 -10.69
C ALA A 191 -16.00 -7.29 -9.83
N GLU A 192 -16.01 -7.07 -8.52
CA GLU A 192 -15.17 -7.81 -7.57
C GLU A 192 -15.45 -9.30 -7.57
N GLU A 193 -16.72 -9.71 -7.48
CA GLU A 193 -17.09 -11.13 -7.53
C GLU A 193 -16.60 -11.83 -8.80
N ARG A 194 -16.64 -11.14 -9.94
CA ARG A 194 -16.15 -11.65 -11.23
C ARG A 194 -14.65 -11.91 -11.20
N THR A 195 -13.88 -10.99 -10.60
CA THR A 195 -12.44 -11.09 -10.47
C THR A 195 -12.05 -12.19 -9.48
N GLN A 196 -12.67 -12.22 -8.28
CA GLN A 196 -12.36 -13.19 -7.23
C GLN A 196 -12.64 -14.64 -7.62
N LYS A 197 -13.68 -14.91 -8.42
CA LYS A 197 -13.97 -16.27 -8.92
C LYS A 197 -12.87 -16.87 -9.77
N LYS A 198 -11.97 -16.06 -10.32
CA LYS A 198 -10.90 -16.52 -11.24
C LYS A 198 -9.47 -16.33 -10.70
N THR A 199 -9.28 -15.43 -9.76
CA THR A 199 -7.96 -15.15 -9.13
C THR A 199 -7.67 -15.97 -7.87
N SER A 200 -8.33 -17.11 -7.67
CA SER A 200 -8.09 -17.97 -6.50
C SER A 200 -6.68 -18.61 -6.49
N GLN A 201 -5.63 -17.83 -6.65
CA GLN A 201 -4.33 -18.14 -6.03
C GLN A 201 -4.48 -17.74 -4.55
N LYS A 202 -4.67 -18.76 -3.71
CA LYS A 202 -4.71 -18.58 -2.26
C LYS A 202 -3.41 -17.87 -1.85
N LYS A 203 -3.50 -16.65 -1.29
CA LYS A 203 -2.42 -16.13 -0.44
C LYS A 203 -2.08 -17.20 0.59
N GLU A 204 -0.78 -17.47 0.76
CA GLU A 204 -0.34 -18.34 1.86
C GLU A 204 -0.86 -17.72 3.16
N SER A 205 -1.64 -18.50 3.92
CA SER A 205 -2.20 -18.00 5.17
C SER A 205 -1.09 -17.79 6.18
N TRP A 206 -1.10 -16.65 6.86
CA TRP A 206 -0.20 -16.41 7.97
C TRP A 206 -0.45 -17.45 9.09
N ASN A 207 0.62 -17.97 9.66
CA ASN A 207 0.56 -19.03 10.66
C ASN A 207 0.23 -18.51 12.08
N GLY A 208 -0.02 -17.21 12.23
CA GLY A 208 -0.41 -16.60 13.51
C GLY A 208 0.76 -16.23 14.42
N ARG A 209 2.03 -16.45 14.02
CA ARG A 209 3.19 -16.27 14.90
C ARG A 209 4.40 -15.63 14.23
N ASP A 210 4.62 -15.88 12.93
CA ASP A 210 5.87 -15.53 12.26
C ASP A 210 5.81 -14.12 11.66
N TYR A 211 6.80 -13.30 12.01
CA TYR A 211 6.97 -11.96 11.49
C TYR A 211 8.33 -11.78 10.83
N TYR A 212 8.34 -10.96 9.80
CA TYR A 212 9.54 -10.40 9.20
C TYR A 212 9.92 -9.11 9.93
N VAL A 213 11.21 -8.90 10.17
CA VAL A 213 11.72 -7.65 10.72
C VAL A 213 12.86 -7.14 9.81
N SER A 214 12.69 -5.93 9.27
CA SER A 214 13.74 -5.21 8.56
C SER A 214 14.60 -4.43 9.57
N PHE A 215 15.82 -4.89 9.79
CA PHE A 215 16.77 -4.22 10.67
C PHE A 215 17.71 -3.35 9.84
N GLY A 216 17.29 -2.11 9.57
CA GLY A 216 18.11 -1.13 8.86
C GLY A 216 19.29 -0.68 9.71
N GLU A 217 20.49 -1.09 9.35
CA GLU A 217 21.71 -0.62 10.03
C GLU A 217 22.10 0.75 9.51
N GLU A 218 22.13 1.69 10.45
CA GLU A 218 22.56 3.08 10.22
C GLU A 218 23.29 3.61 11.46
N ARG A 219 23.41 4.94 11.60
CA ARG A 219 24.08 5.54 12.76
C ARG A 219 23.38 5.25 14.09
N SER A 220 22.06 5.07 14.08
CA SER A 220 21.24 4.80 15.25
C SER A 220 21.13 3.31 15.61
N ARG A 221 21.51 2.40 14.73
CA ARG A 221 21.30 0.95 14.90
C ARG A 221 22.52 0.14 14.48
N ASN A 222 22.89 -0.83 15.30
CA ASN A 222 23.98 -1.76 15.02
C ASN A 222 23.57 -3.20 15.35
N TRP A 223 23.81 -4.13 14.42
CA TRP A 223 23.42 -5.52 14.58
C TRP A 223 24.15 -6.24 15.74
N ASP A 224 25.40 -5.88 16.01
CA ASP A 224 26.15 -6.50 17.11
C ASP A 224 25.61 -6.06 18.48
N ASP A 225 25.11 -4.83 18.60
CA ASP A 225 24.40 -4.35 19.80
C ASP A 225 23.06 -5.09 19.97
N ALA A 226 22.28 -5.22 18.91
CA ALA A 226 21.02 -5.96 18.92
C ALA A 226 21.21 -7.42 19.35
N ARG A 227 22.24 -8.09 18.82
CA ARG A 227 22.60 -9.45 19.24
C ARG A 227 23.05 -9.55 20.70
N ARG A 228 23.84 -8.58 21.15
CA ARG A 228 24.43 -8.57 22.49
C ARG A 228 23.40 -8.31 23.56
N TYR A 229 22.48 -7.40 23.28
CA TYR A 229 21.54 -6.91 24.31
C TYR A 229 20.10 -7.43 24.12
N GLY A 230 19.84 -8.27 23.13
CA GLY A 230 18.56 -8.94 22.92
C GLY A 230 17.43 -7.98 22.55
N PHE A 231 17.55 -7.28 21.42
CA PHE A 231 16.50 -6.40 20.95
C PHE A 231 16.41 -6.32 19.41
N VAL A 232 15.26 -5.86 18.94
CA VAL A 232 15.08 -5.22 17.62
C VAL A 232 14.56 -3.82 17.84
N SER A 233 14.84 -2.88 16.92
CA SER A 233 14.44 -1.49 17.09
C SER A 233 14.04 -0.81 15.80
N ALA A 234 13.24 0.25 15.93
CA ALA A 234 12.90 1.17 14.87
C ALA A 234 12.75 2.59 15.41
N GLY A 235 13.09 3.56 14.58
CA GLY A 235 13.00 4.99 14.85
C GLY A 235 13.07 5.77 13.56
N GLN A 236 13.31 7.10 13.66
CA GLN A 236 13.41 8.05 12.53
C GLN A 236 12.09 8.23 11.75
N GLY A 237 10.97 7.96 12.39
CA GLY A 237 9.62 8.19 11.87
C GLY A 237 8.60 7.36 12.62
N ARG A 238 7.49 7.99 12.99
CA ARG A 238 6.39 7.38 13.74
C ARG A 238 5.86 6.09 13.08
N TRP A 239 5.85 6.06 11.75
CA TRP A 239 5.46 4.88 10.99
C TRP A 239 6.35 3.67 11.32
N TYR A 240 7.68 3.84 11.28
CA TYR A 240 8.61 2.73 11.51
C TYR A 240 8.53 2.18 12.93
N SER A 241 8.39 3.05 13.93
CA SER A 241 8.24 2.64 15.32
C SER A 241 6.86 2.01 15.61
N ARG A 242 5.80 2.49 14.95
CA ARG A 242 4.44 1.95 15.12
C ARG A 242 4.33 0.50 14.66
N THR A 243 5.04 0.09 13.61
CA THR A 243 4.99 -1.31 13.14
C THR A 243 5.56 -2.29 14.17
N LEU A 244 6.45 -1.85 15.06
CA LEU A 244 6.91 -2.68 16.18
C LEU A 244 5.76 -3.04 17.16
N GLN A 245 4.73 -2.20 17.27
CA GLN A 245 3.57 -2.44 18.15
C GLN A 245 2.71 -3.63 17.70
N SER A 246 2.92 -4.12 16.46
CA SER A 246 2.27 -5.35 16.00
C SER A 246 2.87 -6.62 16.58
N LEU A 247 4.05 -6.53 17.19
CA LEU A 247 4.72 -7.63 17.85
C LEU A 247 4.20 -7.79 19.27
N SER A 248 3.96 -9.04 19.67
CA SER A 248 3.53 -9.42 21.03
C SER A 248 4.43 -10.52 21.59
N PRO A 249 4.55 -10.63 22.93
CA PRO A 249 5.28 -11.74 23.55
C PRO A 249 4.82 -13.11 23.04
N GLY A 250 5.78 -13.95 22.61
CA GLY A 250 5.55 -15.25 22.00
C GLY A 250 5.59 -15.25 20.46
N ASP A 251 5.61 -14.08 19.81
CA ASP A 251 5.82 -13.99 18.38
C ASP A 251 7.24 -14.37 17.98
N ARG A 252 7.37 -15.07 16.85
CA ARG A 252 8.68 -15.43 16.28
C ARG A 252 9.02 -14.43 15.16
N ILE A 253 10.18 -13.83 15.28
CA ILE A 253 10.66 -12.86 14.28
C ILE A 253 11.84 -13.40 13.48
N PHE A 254 11.86 -13.10 12.20
CA PHE A 254 12.95 -13.37 11.26
C PHE A 254 13.56 -12.05 10.82
N VAL A 255 14.79 -11.78 11.28
CA VAL A 255 15.44 -10.47 11.12
C VAL A 255 16.30 -10.45 9.87
N ASN A 256 16.00 -9.49 9.00
CA ASN A 256 16.70 -9.24 7.74
C ASN A 256 17.43 -7.88 7.81
N ILE A 257 18.67 -7.85 7.40
CA ILE A 257 19.39 -6.60 7.12
C ILE A 257 19.24 -6.31 5.62
N PRO A 258 18.65 -5.16 5.23
CA PRO A 258 18.49 -4.78 3.83
C PRO A 258 19.77 -4.93 3.01
N LYS A 259 19.65 -5.52 1.81
CA LYS A 259 20.76 -5.82 0.88
C LYS A 259 21.79 -6.84 1.39
N THR A 260 21.63 -7.36 2.60
CA THR A 260 22.55 -8.34 3.21
C THR A 260 21.90 -9.72 3.33
N GLY A 261 20.65 -9.77 3.83
CA GLY A 261 19.89 -11.01 4.03
C GLY A 261 19.54 -11.27 5.50
N TYR A 262 19.00 -12.43 5.78
CA TYR A 262 18.54 -12.82 7.11
C TYR A 262 19.70 -13.16 8.05
N VAL A 263 19.70 -12.55 9.22
CA VAL A 263 20.81 -12.62 10.18
C VAL A 263 20.40 -13.18 11.55
N GLY A 264 19.11 -13.26 11.85
CA GLY A 264 18.64 -13.75 13.14
C GLY A 264 17.21 -14.26 13.13
N VAL A 265 16.93 -15.13 14.10
CA VAL A 265 15.59 -15.57 14.45
C VAL A 265 15.48 -15.46 15.97
N ALA A 266 14.39 -14.89 16.44
CA ALA A 266 14.16 -14.68 17.86
C ALA A 266 12.68 -14.87 18.24
N GLU A 267 12.43 -15.00 19.54
CA GLU A 267 11.10 -14.91 20.13
C GLU A 267 10.99 -13.57 20.86
N VAL A 268 9.86 -12.88 20.67
CA VAL A 268 9.53 -11.64 21.37
C VAL A 268 9.18 -11.95 22.81
N THR A 269 9.76 -11.22 23.76
CA THR A 269 9.54 -11.46 25.21
C THR A 269 8.80 -10.35 25.93
N ASP A 270 8.89 -9.11 25.44
CA ASP A 270 8.27 -7.95 26.07
C ASP A 270 7.58 -7.07 25.02
N GLU A 271 6.69 -6.19 25.47
CA GLU A 271 6.08 -5.15 24.67
C GLU A 271 7.12 -4.09 24.22
N VAL A 272 6.77 -3.34 23.18
CA VAL A 272 7.59 -2.23 22.68
C VAL A 272 7.69 -1.10 23.71
N VAL A 273 8.89 -0.59 23.91
CA VAL A 273 9.14 0.56 24.78
C VAL A 273 10.03 1.59 24.10
N PRO A 274 9.93 2.89 24.45
CA PRO A 274 10.89 3.89 23.99
C PRO A 274 12.29 3.57 24.55
N ILE A 275 13.33 4.00 23.85
CA ILE A 275 14.73 3.74 24.20
C ILE A 275 15.07 4.18 25.62
N THR A 276 14.44 5.24 26.13
CA THR A 276 14.63 5.77 27.48
C THR A 276 14.16 4.82 28.58
N GLU A 277 13.33 3.85 28.25
CA GLU A 277 12.80 2.85 29.20
C GLU A 277 13.43 1.47 29.03
N PHE A 278 14.18 1.25 27.93
CA PHE A 278 14.78 -0.05 27.68
C PHE A 278 16.04 -0.28 28.54
N THR A 279 16.06 -1.36 29.31
CA THR A 279 17.15 -1.70 30.21
C THR A 279 17.92 -2.93 29.74
N VAL A 280 19.19 -3.02 30.06
CA VAL A 280 20.06 -4.15 29.73
C VAL A 280 20.92 -4.54 30.92
N HIS A 281 21.42 -5.78 30.91
CA HIS A 281 22.33 -6.28 31.95
C HIS A 281 23.76 -6.15 31.47
N VAL A 282 24.57 -5.36 32.21
CA VAL A 282 25.99 -5.17 31.97
C VAL A 282 26.75 -5.32 33.29
N ASP A 283 27.75 -6.19 33.34
CA ASP A 283 28.61 -6.43 34.50
C ASP A 283 27.83 -6.71 35.81
N GLY A 284 26.68 -7.42 35.69
CA GLY A 284 25.80 -7.80 36.82
C GLY A 284 24.87 -6.69 37.31
N GLN A 285 24.81 -5.57 36.61
CA GLN A 285 23.90 -4.45 36.90
C GLN A 285 22.88 -4.27 35.79
N THR A 286 21.66 -3.89 36.17
CA THR A 286 20.64 -3.45 35.20
C THR A 286 20.78 -1.97 35.00
N ILE A 287 21.07 -1.54 33.78
CA ILE A 287 21.24 -0.15 33.40
C ILE A 287 20.37 0.20 32.20
N ASN A 288 20.13 1.48 31.94
CA ASN A 288 19.51 1.88 30.68
C ASN A 288 20.42 1.53 29.50
N ILE A 289 19.84 1.16 28.34
CA ILE A 289 20.63 0.80 27.17
C ILE A 289 21.53 1.96 26.69
N LEU A 290 21.12 3.20 26.91
CA LEU A 290 21.91 4.38 26.55
C LEU A 290 23.19 4.53 27.38
N ASP A 291 23.27 3.90 28.58
CA ASP A 291 24.45 3.87 29.43
C ASP A 291 25.34 2.66 29.12
N ALA A 292 24.89 1.76 28.22
CA ALA A 292 25.65 0.57 27.85
C ALA A 292 26.73 0.90 26.78
N PRO A 293 27.81 0.09 26.70
CA PRO A 293 28.81 0.26 25.67
C PRO A 293 28.26 -0.18 24.29
N LEU A 294 27.66 0.77 23.58
CA LEU A 294 27.04 0.55 22.26
C LEU A 294 28.07 0.77 21.14
N SER A 295 27.91 0.02 20.06
CA SER A 295 28.62 0.22 18.80
C SER A 295 27.91 1.22 17.89
N ALA A 296 26.60 1.40 18.05
CA ALA A 296 25.80 2.40 17.35
C ALA A 296 26.18 3.80 17.87
N PRO A 297 26.73 4.69 17.02
CA PRO A 297 27.30 5.96 17.48
C PRO A 297 26.26 7.05 17.82
N ALA A 298 24.98 6.86 17.46
CA ALA A 298 23.95 7.87 17.57
C ALA A 298 22.57 7.26 17.87
N MET A 299 22.52 6.24 18.71
CA MET A 299 21.23 5.62 19.10
C MET A 299 20.37 6.57 19.96
N ASP A 300 20.99 7.56 20.57
CA ASP A 300 20.40 8.61 21.41
C ASP A 300 20.04 9.90 20.68
N ALA A 301 20.33 10.00 19.37
CA ALA A 301 20.28 11.27 18.63
C ALA A 301 18.90 11.96 18.67
N ASP A 302 17.82 11.20 18.69
CA ASP A 302 16.46 11.71 18.62
C ASP A 302 15.66 11.51 19.93
N VAL A 303 16.36 11.26 21.04
CA VAL A 303 15.72 11.12 22.38
C VAL A 303 14.96 12.39 22.74
N GLY A 304 13.69 12.24 23.08
CA GLY A 304 12.78 13.34 23.42
C GLY A 304 11.91 13.81 22.23
N ASP A 305 12.15 13.33 21.03
CA ASP A 305 11.24 13.48 19.89
C ASP A 305 10.47 12.15 19.75
N GLU A 306 9.22 12.11 20.19
CA GLU A 306 8.39 10.90 20.20
C GLU A 306 8.19 10.30 18.79
N ASP A 307 8.26 11.12 17.75
CA ASP A 307 8.10 10.69 16.37
C ASP A 307 9.37 10.10 15.75
N LYS A 308 10.55 10.42 16.30
CA LYS A 308 11.84 10.03 15.72
C LYS A 308 12.70 9.13 16.59
N GLN A 309 12.53 9.19 17.93
CA GLN A 309 13.33 8.37 18.84
C GLN A 309 13.24 6.88 18.53
N GLU A 310 14.25 6.12 18.91
CA GLU A 310 14.22 4.66 18.79
C GLU A 310 13.24 4.05 19.80
N TYR A 311 12.47 3.09 19.31
CA TYR A 311 11.64 2.18 20.10
C TYR A 311 12.23 0.78 19.98
N LEU A 312 12.22 0.04 21.07
CA LEU A 312 12.84 -1.27 21.15
C LEU A 312 11.86 -2.32 21.63
N VAL A 313 12.01 -3.51 21.08
CA VAL A 313 11.30 -4.73 21.51
C VAL A 313 12.37 -5.72 22.00
N ARG A 314 12.18 -6.23 23.21
CA ARG A 314 13.07 -7.26 23.77
C ARG A 314 12.81 -8.60 23.10
N VAL A 315 13.88 -9.30 22.82
CA VAL A 315 13.81 -10.61 22.18
C VAL A 315 14.82 -11.58 22.80
N ASP A 316 14.44 -12.85 22.80
CA ASP A 316 15.35 -13.98 23.05
C ASP A 316 15.80 -14.58 21.72
N TRP A 317 17.09 -14.48 21.42
CA TRP A 317 17.63 -15.02 20.18
C TRP A 317 17.63 -16.53 20.17
N LEU A 318 16.86 -17.13 19.26
CA LEU A 318 16.88 -18.57 18.97
C LEU A 318 18.14 -18.94 18.19
N ALA A 319 18.50 -18.09 17.21
CA ALA A 319 19.73 -18.23 16.45
C ALA A 319 20.14 -16.88 15.83
N THR A 320 21.44 -16.60 15.80
CA THR A 320 21.98 -15.39 15.12
C THR A 320 23.18 -15.71 14.26
N ARG A 321 23.43 -14.87 13.28
CA ARG A 321 24.60 -14.92 12.40
C ARG A 321 25.26 -13.56 12.33
N LYS A 322 26.54 -13.55 12.01
CA LYS A 322 27.22 -12.32 11.60
C LYS A 322 26.77 -11.95 10.17
N ARG A 323 26.91 -10.69 9.80
CA ARG A 323 26.51 -10.14 8.49
C ARG A 323 27.05 -10.93 7.31
N GLU A 324 28.34 -11.29 7.38
CA GLU A 324 29.03 -12.08 6.34
C GLU A 324 28.47 -13.48 6.12
N ASN A 325 27.65 -13.98 7.06
CA ASN A 325 27.02 -15.30 7.04
C ASN A 325 25.49 -15.19 6.92
N ALA A 326 24.98 -14.04 6.51
CA ALA A 326 23.54 -13.83 6.29
C ALA A 326 22.99 -14.84 5.28
N VAL A 327 21.73 -15.20 5.46
CA VAL A 327 21.04 -16.14 4.57
C VAL A 327 20.20 -15.37 3.57
N TRP A 328 20.47 -15.60 2.29
CA TRP A 328 19.64 -15.07 1.20
C TRP A 328 19.61 -16.05 0.03
N GLU A 329 18.41 -16.34 -0.44
CA GLU A 329 18.19 -17.17 -1.63
C GLU A 329 17.15 -16.48 -2.53
N LYS A 330 17.26 -16.68 -3.85
CA LYS A 330 16.28 -16.09 -4.78
C LYS A 330 14.88 -16.64 -4.51
N GLY A 331 13.90 -15.76 -4.31
CA GLY A 331 12.53 -16.11 -3.97
C GLY A 331 12.20 -15.95 -2.48
N MET A 332 13.19 -15.59 -1.66
CA MET A 332 12.92 -15.18 -0.27
C MET A 332 12.20 -13.85 -0.22
N PHE A 333 11.34 -13.75 0.76
CA PHE A 333 10.62 -12.51 1.08
C PHE A 333 11.58 -11.44 1.61
N ALA A 334 11.40 -10.20 1.16
CA ALA A 334 12.01 -9.02 1.75
C ALA A 334 11.05 -7.83 1.56
N ASN A 335 10.92 -7.03 2.60
CA ASN A 335 10.07 -5.85 2.59
C ASN A 335 10.82 -4.67 3.22
N GLN A 336 10.42 -3.45 2.88
CA GLN A 336 10.97 -2.22 3.47
C GLN A 336 10.30 -1.85 4.79
N ASN A 337 9.12 -2.38 5.07
CA ASN A 337 8.45 -2.21 6.36
C ASN A 337 9.31 -2.78 7.48
N THR A 338 9.36 -2.08 8.61
CA THR A 338 10.16 -2.53 9.74
C THR A 338 9.67 -3.87 10.28
N VAL A 339 8.35 -4.03 10.45
CA VAL A 339 7.74 -5.31 10.85
C VAL A 339 6.56 -5.62 9.95
N CYS A 340 6.46 -6.86 9.53
CA CYS A 340 5.29 -7.36 8.81
C CYS A 340 5.07 -8.88 9.00
N ARG A 341 3.85 -9.36 8.77
CA ARG A 341 3.51 -10.78 8.88
C ARG A 341 4.25 -11.58 7.82
N LEU A 342 5.07 -12.54 8.22
CA LEU A 342 5.78 -13.41 7.30
C LEU A 342 4.89 -14.59 6.88
N ARG A 343 4.41 -14.56 5.62
CA ARG A 343 3.52 -15.59 5.05
C ARG A 343 4.24 -16.49 4.09
N ASN A 344 5.34 -16.01 3.48
CA ASN A 344 6.07 -16.74 2.45
C ASN A 344 6.68 -18.02 2.99
N GLN A 345 6.02 -19.15 2.72
CA GLN A 345 6.38 -20.46 3.26
C GLN A 345 7.79 -20.89 2.83
N PHE A 346 8.17 -20.58 1.59
CA PHE A 346 9.53 -20.87 1.12
C PHE A 346 10.60 -20.19 1.99
N THR A 347 10.36 -18.93 2.39
CA THR A 347 11.27 -18.18 3.29
C THR A 347 11.30 -18.84 4.67
N ILE A 348 10.14 -19.12 5.26
CA ILE A 348 10.01 -19.74 6.60
C ILE A 348 10.74 -21.08 6.62
N ASP A 349 10.48 -21.99 5.69
CA ASP A 349 11.07 -23.33 5.63
C ASP A 349 12.58 -23.26 5.44
N THR A 350 13.02 -22.38 4.53
CA THR A 350 14.45 -22.20 4.26
C THR A 350 15.18 -21.67 5.49
N LEU A 351 14.63 -20.67 6.17
CA LEU A 351 15.25 -20.06 7.35
C LEU A 351 15.20 -21.02 8.55
N THR A 352 14.09 -21.74 8.77
CA THR A 352 13.98 -22.77 9.80
C THR A 352 15.10 -23.82 9.63
N LYS A 353 15.31 -24.32 8.42
CA LYS A 353 16.39 -25.26 8.12
C LYS A 353 17.79 -24.65 8.27
N ARG A 354 18.01 -23.45 7.73
CA ARG A 354 19.32 -22.80 7.73
C ARG A 354 19.76 -22.35 9.12
N PHE A 355 18.84 -21.94 9.98
CA PHE A 355 19.12 -21.56 11.37
C PHE A 355 19.07 -22.76 12.33
N GLY A 356 18.66 -23.96 11.86
CA GLY A 356 18.62 -25.16 12.69
C GLY A 356 17.54 -25.14 13.78
N LEU A 357 16.41 -24.46 13.50
CA LEU A 357 15.29 -24.37 14.42
C LEU A 357 14.55 -25.72 14.48
N GLN A 358 14.10 -26.09 15.66
CA GLN A 358 13.17 -27.21 15.84
C GLN A 358 11.75 -26.63 15.76
N ASP A 359 10.84 -27.27 15.03
CA ASP A 359 9.43 -26.90 14.95
C ASP A 359 8.71 -27.13 16.29
#